data_4b2b4bdb48c0580ecdfe3d615eb4d310
#
_entry.id   4b2b4bdb48c0580ecdfe3d615eb4d310
#
_cell.length_a   1.000
_cell.length_b   1.000
_cell.length_c   1.000
_cell.angle_alpha   90.00
_cell.angle_beta   90.00
_cell.angle_gamma   90.00
#
_symmetry.space_group_name_H-M   'P 1'
#
loop_
_entity.id
_entity.type
_entity.pdbx_description
1 polymer ?
#
loop_
_entity_poly.entity_id
_entity_poly.type
_entity_poly.pdbx_seq_one_letter_code
_entity_poly.pdbx_strand_id
1 'polypeptide(L)'
;KERHDTFILGGIEPVMEALDDSLVTLNTILGSRYCTPIRFDVTSWQKKLVLLSETLDEWMQVQQQWMYLETIFGAADIQRQLPAESKKFFEIDKGFRMIMESTNEEPKAATAGTVQGRKNKLAKYNIALDKIQKSLEAYLETKRQAFPRFYFLSTGRRNSHTNSIMSY
;
A
#
# COMPACT_ATOMS: atom_id res chain seq x y z
N LYS A 1 -12.19 6.63 1.81
CA LYS A 1 -12.12 7.96 1.19
C LYS A 1 -12.28 7.80 -0.32
N GLU A 2 -13.17 8.58 -0.92
CA GLU A 2 -13.39 8.59 -2.36
C GLU A 2 -12.30 9.38 -3.08
N ARG A 3 -11.86 8.90 -4.23
CA ARG A 3 -10.91 9.57 -5.11
C ARG A 3 -11.39 9.40 -6.56
N HIS A 4 -11.76 10.48 -7.23
CA HIS A 4 -12.25 10.57 -8.61
C HIS A 4 -13.15 9.41 -9.08
N ASP A 5 -12.62 8.19 -9.20
CA ASP A 5 -13.27 7.00 -9.73
C ASP A 5 -13.06 5.74 -8.86
N THR A 6 -12.43 5.87 -7.69
CA THR A 6 -12.18 4.75 -6.79
C THR A 6 -12.05 5.20 -5.32
N PHE A 7 -12.03 4.22 -4.41
CA PHE A 7 -11.80 4.44 -3.00
C PHE A 7 -10.33 4.25 -2.65
N ILE A 8 -9.86 4.93 -1.61
CA ILE A 8 -8.54 4.76 -1.02
C ILE A 8 -8.64 4.68 0.50
N LEU A 9 -7.70 4.01 1.15
CA LEU A 9 -7.54 4.09 2.59
C LEU A 9 -7.09 5.51 2.97
N GLY A 10 -7.70 6.07 3.99
CA GLY A 10 -7.30 7.38 4.51
C GLY A 10 -7.62 7.49 5.98
N GLY A 11 -6.78 8.21 6.76
CA GLY A 11 -6.94 8.36 8.20
C GLY A 11 -6.81 7.03 8.94
N ILE A 12 -5.82 6.21 8.58
CA ILE A 12 -5.59 4.90 9.20
C ILE A 12 -4.77 5.00 10.50
N GLU A 13 -4.18 6.16 10.78
CA GLU A 13 -3.32 6.38 11.94
C GLU A 13 -4.02 6.00 13.27
N PRO A 14 -5.27 6.40 13.53
CA PRO A 14 -5.98 5.98 14.75
C PRO A 14 -6.23 4.46 14.81
N VAL A 15 -6.38 3.80 13.65
CA VAL A 15 -6.55 2.34 13.58
C VAL A 15 -5.24 1.65 13.91
N MET A 16 -4.12 2.15 13.39
CA MET A 16 -2.78 1.60 13.69
C MET A 16 -2.43 1.78 15.16
N GLU A 17 -2.67 2.96 15.74
CA GLU A 17 -2.46 3.23 17.16
C GLU A 17 -3.28 2.28 18.06
N ALA A 18 -4.58 2.15 17.80
CA ALA A 18 -5.44 1.23 18.54
C ALA A 18 -5.02 -0.25 18.39
N LEU A 19 -4.45 -0.60 17.24
CA LEU A 19 -3.93 -1.94 16.94
C LEU A 19 -2.66 -2.22 17.76
N ASP A 20 -1.73 -1.27 17.80
CA ASP A 20 -0.49 -1.37 18.58
C ASP A 20 -0.79 -1.47 20.08
N ASP A 21 -1.66 -0.64 20.62
CA ASP A 21 -2.12 -0.68 22.02
C ASP A 21 -2.76 -2.02 22.37
N SER A 22 -3.59 -2.54 21.46
CA SER A 22 -4.24 -3.84 21.62
C SER A 22 -3.22 -4.98 21.65
N LEU A 23 -2.22 -4.95 20.77
CA LEU A 23 -1.15 -5.95 20.71
C LEU A 23 -0.27 -5.90 21.98
N VAL A 24 0.07 -4.72 22.48
CA VAL A 24 0.79 -4.54 23.76
C VAL A 24 -0.02 -5.14 24.91
N THR A 25 -1.32 -4.85 24.96
CA THR A 25 -2.23 -5.40 25.99
C THR A 25 -2.29 -6.93 25.94
N LEU A 26 -2.48 -7.52 24.76
CA LEU A 26 -2.51 -8.98 24.59
C LEU A 26 -1.19 -9.64 24.96
N ASN A 27 -0.05 -9.03 24.63
CA ASN A 27 1.27 -9.52 25.02
C ASN A 27 1.45 -9.49 26.54
N THR A 28 0.98 -8.45 27.20
CA THR A 28 1.00 -8.34 28.67
C THR A 28 0.16 -9.45 29.33
N ILE A 29 -1.05 -9.70 28.80
CA ILE A 29 -1.92 -10.77 29.28
C ILE A 29 -1.25 -12.13 29.10
N LEU A 30 -0.64 -12.39 27.93
CA LEU A 30 0.06 -13.66 27.64
C LEU A 30 1.28 -13.89 28.54
N GLY A 31 1.94 -12.82 29.00
CA GLY A 31 3.03 -12.87 29.96
C GLY A 31 2.58 -13.20 31.40
N SER A 32 1.30 -13.10 31.70
CA SER A 32 0.77 -13.36 33.03
C SER A 32 0.66 -14.87 33.32
N ARG A 33 1.06 -15.28 34.52
CA ARG A 33 0.87 -16.65 35.01
C ARG A 33 -0.61 -17.06 35.13
N TYR A 34 -1.52 -16.09 35.20
CA TYR A 34 -2.96 -16.32 35.30
C TYR A 34 -3.66 -16.44 33.93
N CYS A 35 -2.94 -16.32 32.83
CA CYS A 35 -3.50 -16.39 31.47
C CYS A 35 -3.92 -17.82 31.07
N THR A 36 -3.53 -18.86 31.80
CA THR A 36 -3.73 -20.26 31.41
C THR A 36 -5.15 -20.58 30.92
N PRO A 37 -6.25 -20.23 31.63
CA PRO A 37 -7.61 -20.58 31.21
C PRO A 37 -8.07 -19.86 29.89
N ILE A 38 -7.51 -18.71 29.58
CA ILE A 38 -7.91 -17.89 28.39
C ILE A 38 -6.82 -17.80 27.34
N ARG A 39 -5.70 -18.50 27.55
CA ARG A 39 -4.51 -18.41 26.68
C ARG A 39 -4.83 -18.69 25.20
N PHE A 40 -5.68 -19.66 24.93
CA PHE A 40 -6.07 -19.99 23.57
C PHE A 40 -6.78 -18.83 22.88
N ASP A 41 -7.75 -18.20 23.52
CA ASP A 41 -8.52 -17.09 22.98
C ASP A 41 -7.62 -15.85 22.77
N VAL A 42 -6.78 -15.52 23.76
CA VAL A 42 -5.84 -14.40 23.68
C VAL A 42 -4.84 -14.60 22.53
N THR A 43 -4.30 -15.83 22.38
CA THR A 43 -3.38 -16.15 21.27
C THR A 43 -4.08 -16.07 19.92
N SER A 44 -5.33 -16.50 19.84
CA SER A 44 -6.13 -16.40 18.60
C SER A 44 -6.35 -14.96 18.20
N TRP A 45 -6.71 -14.09 19.14
CA TRP A 45 -6.84 -12.66 18.91
C TRP A 45 -5.53 -12.00 18.52
N GLN A 46 -4.44 -12.30 19.23
CA GLN A 46 -3.11 -11.79 18.88
C GLN A 46 -2.75 -12.10 17.41
N LYS A 47 -2.94 -13.36 16.99
CA LYS A 47 -2.67 -13.76 15.61
C LYS A 47 -3.51 -12.98 14.60
N LYS A 48 -4.78 -12.72 14.90
CA LYS A 48 -5.66 -11.92 14.04
C LYS A 48 -5.20 -10.47 13.95
N LEU A 49 -4.82 -9.85 15.05
CA LEU A 49 -4.35 -8.48 15.08
C LEU A 49 -2.98 -8.33 14.39
N VAL A 50 -2.07 -9.29 14.58
CA VAL A 50 -0.79 -9.32 13.85
C VAL A 50 -1.04 -9.42 12.35
N LEU A 51 -1.93 -10.32 11.90
CA LEU A 51 -2.29 -10.44 10.50
C LEU A 51 -2.89 -9.13 9.95
N LEU A 52 -3.73 -8.46 10.74
CA LEU A 52 -4.31 -7.17 10.37
C LEU A 52 -3.22 -6.10 10.21
N SER A 53 -2.29 -5.97 11.16
CA SER A 53 -1.17 -5.04 11.10
C SER A 53 -0.33 -5.25 9.83
N GLU A 54 0.14 -6.46 9.62
CA GLU A 54 0.94 -6.84 8.45
C GLU A 54 0.18 -6.61 7.12
N THR A 55 -1.14 -6.81 7.11
CA THR A 55 -1.98 -6.57 5.93
C THR A 55 -2.11 -5.08 5.64
N LEU A 56 -2.28 -4.25 6.66
CA LEU A 56 -2.36 -2.79 6.52
C LEU A 56 -1.04 -2.20 6.01
N ASP A 57 0.10 -2.69 6.52
CA ASP A 57 1.42 -2.27 6.05
C ASP A 57 1.59 -2.54 4.55
N GLU A 58 1.32 -3.77 4.11
CA GLU A 58 1.37 -4.15 2.70
C GLU A 58 0.39 -3.32 1.85
N TRP A 59 -0.79 -3.04 2.40
CA TRP A 59 -1.82 -2.30 1.70
C TRP A 59 -1.44 -0.85 1.48
N MET A 60 -0.88 -0.19 2.50
CA MET A 60 -0.42 1.19 2.39
C MET A 60 0.70 1.33 1.38
N GLN A 61 1.63 0.37 1.35
CA GLN A 61 2.70 0.35 0.35
C GLN A 61 2.14 0.21 -1.07
N VAL A 62 1.22 -0.75 -1.29
CA VAL A 62 0.54 -0.91 -2.59
C VAL A 62 -0.17 0.37 -2.99
N GLN A 63 -0.95 0.96 -2.08
CA GLN A 63 -1.70 2.17 -2.37
C GLN A 63 -0.79 3.34 -2.78
N GLN A 64 0.31 3.55 -2.06
CA GLN A 64 1.25 4.62 -2.35
C GLN A 64 1.90 4.44 -3.73
N GLN A 65 2.41 3.24 -4.02
CA GLN A 65 3.01 2.92 -5.32
C GLN A 65 1.98 2.99 -6.46
N TRP A 66 0.78 2.45 -6.23
CA TRP A 66 -0.30 2.47 -7.20
C TRP A 66 -0.72 3.90 -7.55
N MET A 67 -0.90 4.77 -6.56
CA MET A 67 -1.26 6.19 -6.79
C MET A 67 -0.20 6.93 -7.60
N TYR A 68 1.08 6.66 -7.35
CA TYR A 68 2.18 7.23 -8.10
C TYR A 68 2.18 6.74 -9.55
N LEU A 69 2.10 5.44 -9.77
CA LEU A 69 2.15 4.83 -11.10
C LEU A 69 0.89 5.11 -11.92
N GLU A 70 -0.29 5.18 -11.30
CA GLU A 70 -1.55 5.53 -11.96
C GLU A 70 -1.44 6.87 -12.69
N THR A 71 -0.87 7.87 -12.02
CA THR A 71 -0.69 9.21 -12.61
C THR A 71 0.23 9.16 -13.83
N ILE A 72 1.24 8.31 -13.83
CA ILE A 72 2.24 8.20 -14.91
C ILE A 72 1.72 7.36 -16.07
N PHE A 73 1.17 6.18 -15.78
CA PHE A 73 0.62 5.28 -16.80
C PHE A 73 -0.72 5.76 -17.37
N GLY A 74 -1.32 6.82 -16.83
CA GLY A 74 -2.40 7.57 -17.48
C GLY A 74 -1.98 8.24 -18.80
N ALA A 75 -0.68 8.53 -19.00
CA ALA A 75 -0.16 9.15 -20.19
C ALA A 75 0.05 8.13 -21.33
N ALA A 76 -0.60 8.36 -22.49
CA ALA A 76 -0.53 7.49 -23.65
C ALA A 76 0.89 7.28 -24.18
N ASP A 77 1.77 8.25 -23.99
CA ASP A 77 3.17 8.15 -24.42
C ASP A 77 3.94 7.13 -23.59
N ILE A 78 3.74 7.10 -22.30
CA ILE A 78 4.36 6.11 -21.39
C ILE A 78 3.84 4.72 -21.71
N GLN A 79 2.55 4.57 -21.97
CA GLN A 79 1.96 3.27 -22.35
C GLN A 79 2.56 2.71 -23.64
N ARG A 80 2.84 3.58 -24.63
CA ARG A 80 3.49 3.18 -25.88
C ARG A 80 4.96 2.80 -25.70
N GLN A 81 5.66 3.45 -24.79
CA GLN A 81 7.09 3.21 -24.54
C GLN A 81 7.35 2.01 -23.65
N LEU A 82 6.43 1.71 -22.72
CA LEU A 82 6.51 0.64 -21.72
C LEU A 82 5.26 -0.25 -21.78
N PRO A 83 4.97 -0.92 -22.89
CA PRO A 83 3.70 -1.64 -23.08
C PRO A 83 3.56 -2.86 -22.16
N ALA A 84 4.66 -3.55 -21.85
CA ALA A 84 4.64 -4.71 -20.95
C ALA A 84 4.36 -4.30 -19.50
N GLU A 85 5.00 -3.23 -19.05
CA GLU A 85 4.80 -2.63 -17.72
C GLU A 85 3.39 -2.06 -17.58
N SER A 86 2.90 -1.36 -18.61
CA SER A 86 1.54 -0.84 -18.67
C SER A 86 0.50 -1.94 -18.51
N LYS A 87 0.64 -3.03 -19.25
CA LYS A 87 -0.27 -4.18 -19.14
C LYS A 87 -0.30 -4.74 -17.72
N LYS A 88 0.88 -4.97 -17.12
CA LYS A 88 0.98 -5.46 -15.74
C LYS A 88 0.39 -4.48 -14.74
N PHE A 89 0.63 -3.19 -14.92
CA PHE A 89 0.07 -2.16 -14.07
C PHE A 89 -1.47 -2.18 -14.09
N PHE A 90 -2.09 -2.22 -15.27
CA PHE A 90 -3.55 -2.25 -15.39
C PHE A 90 -4.19 -3.55 -14.86
N GLU A 91 -3.47 -4.67 -14.90
CA GLU A 91 -3.92 -5.90 -14.23
C GLU A 91 -3.97 -5.73 -12.71
N ILE A 92 -2.93 -5.09 -12.13
CA ILE A 92 -2.87 -4.78 -10.70
C ILE A 92 -3.91 -3.71 -10.34
N ASP A 93 -4.05 -2.66 -11.13
CA ASP A 93 -5.02 -1.59 -10.96
C ASP A 93 -6.45 -2.16 -10.82
N LYS A 94 -6.86 -2.98 -11.78
CA LYS A 94 -8.16 -3.67 -11.71
C LYS A 94 -8.34 -4.47 -10.43
N GLY A 95 -7.33 -5.26 -10.05
CA GLY A 95 -7.40 -6.09 -8.86
C GLY A 95 -7.37 -5.29 -7.56
N PHE A 96 -6.66 -4.16 -7.53
CA PHE A 96 -6.63 -3.24 -6.38
C PHE A 96 -7.98 -2.52 -6.21
N ARG A 97 -8.56 -2.00 -7.30
CA ARG A 97 -9.89 -1.37 -7.29
C ARG A 97 -10.96 -2.31 -6.75
N MET A 98 -10.97 -3.59 -7.16
CA MET A 98 -11.88 -4.60 -6.60
C MET A 98 -11.69 -4.81 -5.09
N ILE A 99 -10.45 -4.76 -4.59
CA ILE A 99 -10.19 -4.82 -3.15
C ILE A 99 -10.78 -3.61 -2.45
N MET A 100 -10.63 -2.41 -3.02
CA MET A 100 -11.13 -1.17 -2.44
C MET A 100 -12.66 -1.11 -2.44
N GLU A 101 -13.31 -1.54 -3.53
CA GLU A 101 -14.78 -1.64 -3.63
C GLU A 101 -15.32 -2.58 -2.56
N SER A 102 -14.80 -3.81 -2.47
CA SER A 102 -15.23 -4.78 -1.46
C SER A 102 -15.02 -4.30 -0.02
N THR A 103 -13.98 -3.47 0.18
CA THR A 103 -13.69 -2.89 1.50
C THR A 103 -14.64 -1.73 1.81
N ASN A 104 -15.06 -0.97 0.79
CA ASN A 104 -16.05 0.08 0.98
C ASN A 104 -17.45 -0.47 1.32
N GLU A 105 -17.79 -1.65 0.79
CA GLU A 105 -19.03 -2.35 1.15
C GLU A 105 -19.03 -2.83 2.61
N GLU A 106 -17.89 -3.31 3.10
CA GLU A 106 -17.71 -3.74 4.50
C GLU A 106 -16.44 -3.10 5.12
N PRO A 107 -16.53 -1.85 5.62
CA PRO A 107 -15.37 -1.06 6.03
C PRO A 107 -14.78 -1.41 7.39
N LYS A 108 -15.23 -2.50 8.02
CA LYS A 108 -14.67 -2.94 9.30
C LYS A 108 -13.22 -3.41 9.13
N ALA A 109 -12.27 -2.69 9.72
CA ALA A 109 -10.84 -2.98 9.59
C ALA A 109 -10.48 -4.45 9.92
N ALA A 110 -11.04 -4.98 11.01
CA ALA A 110 -10.82 -6.37 11.41
C ALA A 110 -11.29 -7.39 10.37
N THR A 111 -12.40 -7.15 9.70
CA THR A 111 -12.89 -8.01 8.61
C THR A 111 -12.08 -7.81 7.35
N ALA A 112 -11.95 -6.55 6.91
CA ALA A 112 -11.25 -6.21 5.68
C ALA A 112 -9.77 -6.62 5.68
N GLY A 113 -9.07 -6.43 6.80
CA GLY A 113 -7.64 -6.75 6.91
C GLY A 113 -7.34 -8.25 7.10
N THR A 114 -8.31 -9.05 7.55
CA THR A 114 -8.11 -10.48 7.81
C THR A 114 -8.72 -11.42 6.76
N VAL A 115 -9.18 -10.88 5.62
CA VAL A 115 -9.64 -11.70 4.50
C VAL A 115 -8.53 -12.65 4.06
N GLN A 116 -8.90 -13.94 3.94
CA GLN A 116 -7.94 -14.97 3.57
C GLN A 116 -7.24 -14.66 2.24
N GLY A 117 -5.91 -14.71 2.26
CA GLY A 117 -5.08 -14.47 1.08
C GLY A 117 -4.88 -12.99 0.71
N ARG A 118 -5.57 -12.02 1.36
CA ARG A 118 -5.44 -10.59 1.04
C ARG A 118 -4.02 -10.10 1.25
N LYS A 119 -3.39 -10.39 2.39
CA LYS A 119 -1.99 -10.05 2.65
C LYS A 119 -1.06 -10.55 1.54
N ASN A 120 -1.16 -11.83 1.20
CA ASN A 120 -0.31 -12.44 0.17
C ASN A 120 -0.56 -11.82 -1.22
N LYS A 121 -1.79 -11.44 -1.53
CA LYS A 121 -2.13 -10.75 -2.78
C LYS A 121 -1.51 -9.36 -2.83
N LEU A 122 -1.61 -8.60 -1.74
CA LEU A 122 -1.00 -7.27 -1.64
C LEU A 122 0.53 -7.33 -1.70
N ALA A 123 1.16 -8.28 -1.00
CA ALA A 123 2.60 -8.51 -1.08
C ALA A 123 3.08 -8.82 -2.52
N LYS A 124 2.32 -9.63 -3.27
CA LYS A 124 2.61 -9.85 -4.69
C LYS A 124 2.48 -8.58 -5.53
N TYR A 125 1.49 -7.73 -5.23
CA TYR A 125 1.32 -6.45 -5.89
C TYR A 125 2.49 -5.51 -5.59
N ASN A 126 2.95 -5.42 -4.34
CA ASN A 126 4.13 -4.63 -3.96
C ASN A 126 5.37 -5.03 -4.77
N ILE A 127 5.66 -6.33 -4.86
CA ILE A 127 6.78 -6.84 -5.64
C ILE A 127 6.64 -6.49 -7.13
N ALA A 128 5.44 -6.58 -7.68
CA ALA A 128 5.19 -6.29 -9.08
C ALA A 128 5.26 -4.79 -9.38
N LEU A 129 4.70 -3.94 -8.52
CA LEU A 129 4.74 -2.48 -8.64
C LEU A 129 6.17 -1.95 -8.51
N ASP A 130 6.98 -2.50 -7.57
CA ASP A 130 8.40 -2.17 -7.45
C ASP A 130 9.18 -2.45 -8.73
N LYS A 131 8.91 -3.59 -9.38
CA LYS A 131 9.53 -3.92 -10.68
C LYS A 131 9.11 -2.94 -11.78
N ILE A 132 7.82 -2.59 -11.83
CA ILE A 132 7.30 -1.62 -12.80
C ILE A 132 7.95 -0.26 -12.57
N GLN A 133 8.05 0.18 -11.32
CA GLN A 133 8.68 1.44 -10.96
C GLN A 133 10.16 1.47 -11.38
N LYS A 134 10.92 0.41 -11.11
CA LYS A 134 12.33 0.30 -11.53
C LYS A 134 12.50 0.35 -13.05
N SER A 135 11.63 -0.32 -13.81
CA SER A 135 11.65 -0.24 -15.28
C SER A 135 11.35 1.18 -15.77
N LEU A 136 10.38 1.87 -15.15
CA LEU A 136 10.05 3.27 -15.44
C LEU A 136 11.23 4.19 -15.14
N GLU A 137 11.87 4.05 -13.98
CA GLU A 137 13.03 4.86 -13.58
C GLU A 137 14.20 4.67 -14.56
N ALA A 138 14.49 3.44 -14.97
CA ALA A 138 15.52 3.15 -15.97
C ALA A 138 15.20 3.80 -17.32
N TYR A 139 13.96 3.74 -17.77
CA TYR A 139 13.51 4.41 -18.99
C TYR A 139 13.67 5.94 -18.89
N LEU A 140 13.24 6.55 -17.79
CA LEU A 140 13.36 7.99 -17.57
C LEU A 140 14.81 8.43 -17.49
N GLU A 141 15.69 7.63 -16.90
CA GLU A 141 17.13 7.91 -16.87
C GLU A 141 17.76 7.89 -18.25
N THR A 142 17.38 6.93 -19.11
CA THR A 142 17.80 6.88 -20.52
C THR A 142 17.39 8.16 -21.25
N LYS A 143 16.15 8.62 -21.03
CA LYS A 143 15.66 9.89 -21.65
C LYS A 143 16.40 11.12 -21.09
N ARG A 144 16.72 11.12 -19.83
CA ARG A 144 17.47 12.20 -19.17
C ARG A 144 18.89 12.33 -19.73
N GLN A 145 19.57 11.21 -19.98
CA GLN A 145 20.90 11.17 -20.58
C GLN A 145 20.89 11.68 -22.05
N ALA A 146 19.82 11.39 -22.79
CA ALA A 146 19.64 11.87 -24.16
C ALA A 146 19.39 13.40 -24.24
N PHE A 147 18.92 14.02 -23.16
CA PHE A 147 18.63 15.46 -23.08
C PHE A 147 19.27 16.10 -21.85
N PRO A 148 20.57 16.42 -21.88
CA PRO A 148 21.32 16.95 -20.73
C PRO A 148 20.74 18.22 -20.09
N ARG A 149 19.99 19.04 -20.87
CA ARG A 149 19.31 20.25 -20.35
C ARG A 149 18.23 19.95 -19.31
N PHE A 150 17.67 18.75 -19.28
CA PHE A 150 16.71 18.32 -18.26
C PHE A 150 17.33 18.08 -16.90
N TYR A 151 18.64 17.89 -16.81
CA TYR A 151 19.35 17.71 -15.53
C TYR A 151 19.20 18.94 -14.62
N PHE A 152 19.17 20.14 -15.17
CA PHE A 152 19.06 21.38 -14.38
C PHE A 152 17.64 21.70 -13.89
N LEU A 153 16.60 21.14 -14.50
CA LEU A 153 15.20 21.39 -14.11
C LEU A 153 14.69 20.42 -13.04
N SER A 154 15.32 19.27 -12.85
CA SER A 154 14.83 18.18 -12.02
C SER A 154 15.28 18.26 -10.54
N THR A 155 16.37 18.98 -10.24
CA THR A 155 16.92 19.01 -8.87
C THR A 155 16.14 19.93 -7.92
N GLY A 156 15.44 20.94 -8.47
CA GLY A 156 14.67 21.90 -7.65
C GLY A 156 13.27 21.43 -7.23
N ARG A 157 12.71 20.39 -7.85
CA ARG A 157 11.34 19.92 -7.56
C ARG A 157 11.26 18.68 -6.68
N ARG A 158 12.36 18.00 -6.46
CA ARG A 158 12.36 16.76 -5.65
C ARG A 158 12.19 17.00 -4.15
N ASN A 159 12.49 18.21 -3.65
CA ASN A 159 12.41 18.54 -2.23
C ASN A 159 11.10 19.23 -1.79
N SER A 160 10.21 19.64 -2.72
CA SER A 160 8.99 20.35 -2.35
C SER A 160 7.72 19.49 -2.39
N HIS A 161 7.75 18.30 -3.01
CA HIS A 161 6.57 17.43 -3.07
C HIS A 161 6.57 16.29 -2.04
N THR A 162 7.73 15.91 -1.49
CA THR A 162 7.80 14.88 -0.45
C THR A 162 7.41 15.42 0.93
N ASN A 163 7.54 16.74 1.16
CA ASN A 163 7.17 17.34 2.47
C ASN A 163 5.72 17.87 2.51
N SER A 164 4.97 17.87 1.41
CA SER A 164 3.59 18.38 1.39
C SER A 164 2.53 17.29 1.47
N ILE A 165 2.92 16.01 1.46
CA ILE A 165 1.99 14.87 1.57
C ILE A 165 1.91 14.33 3.01
N MET A 166 2.79 14.82 3.92
CA MET A 166 2.77 14.44 5.34
C MET A 166 2.01 15.39 6.28
N SER A 167 1.26 16.36 5.74
CA SER A 167 0.41 17.22 6.57
C SER A 167 -0.96 17.33 5.91
N TYR A 168 -1.85 16.40 6.23
CA TYR A 168 -3.30 16.50 6.38
C TYR A 168 -3.88 15.12 6.69
#